data_9754cf13e1597dabcbf5a5089be71ccc
#
_entry.id   9754cf13e1597dabcbf5a5089be71ccc
#
_cell.length_a   1.000
_cell.length_b   1.000
_cell.length_c   1.000
_cell.angle_alpha   90.00
_cell.angle_beta   90.00
_cell.angle_gamma   90.00
#
_symmetry.space_group_name_H-M   'P 1'
#
loop_
_entity.id
_entity.type
_entity.pdbx_description
1 polymer ?
#
loop_
_entity_poly.entity_id
_entity_poly.type
_entity_poly.pdbx_seq_one_letter_code
_entity_poly.pdbx_strand_id
1 'polypeptide(L)'
;MSEPPLARLLAIAYRSLIDGLHDALRQRGWTDVRPAYGFVLLAARDQATTAGELAALMGVTKQATSKLVEAMVASGYVRRAAGADDARRRPIELTARGRQLLATVESIYAELEAGWADIVGRDHVERLRTDLVAVVAAPDGTLPAVRPSW
;
A
#
# COMPACT_ATOMS: atom_id res chain seq x y z
N MET A 1 15.48 -32.43 -7.81
CA MET A 1 14.42 -31.39 -7.84
C MET A 1 15.11 -30.04 -8.07
N SER A 2 14.76 -29.34 -9.11
CA SER A 2 15.34 -28.01 -9.34
C SER A 2 14.81 -27.01 -8.32
N GLU A 3 15.66 -26.08 -7.92
CA GLU A 3 15.23 -25.00 -7.04
C GLU A 3 14.14 -24.15 -7.71
N PRO A 4 13.11 -23.71 -6.96
CA PRO A 4 12.09 -22.84 -7.53
C PRO A 4 12.72 -21.48 -7.93
N PRO A 5 12.33 -20.92 -9.09
CA PRO A 5 12.83 -19.61 -9.49
C PRO A 5 12.53 -18.54 -8.44
N LEU A 6 13.47 -17.63 -8.24
CA LEU A 6 13.31 -16.51 -7.26
C LEU A 6 12.03 -15.71 -7.51
N ALA A 7 11.70 -15.48 -8.80
CA ALA A 7 10.47 -14.77 -9.17
C ALA A 7 9.20 -15.44 -8.61
N ARG A 8 9.16 -16.79 -8.64
CA ARG A 8 8.03 -17.54 -8.07
C ARG A 8 7.98 -17.41 -6.56
N LEU A 9 9.13 -17.50 -5.88
CA LEU A 9 9.20 -17.33 -4.42
C LEU A 9 8.75 -15.93 -3.99
N LEU A 10 9.21 -14.90 -4.70
CA LEU A 10 8.80 -13.52 -4.43
C LEU A 10 7.30 -13.33 -4.65
N ALA A 11 6.72 -13.90 -5.70
CA ALA A 11 5.28 -13.82 -5.95
C ALA A 11 4.46 -14.50 -4.84
N ILE A 12 4.89 -15.68 -4.39
CA ILE A 12 4.23 -16.40 -3.30
C ILE A 12 4.35 -15.62 -1.99
N ALA A 13 5.55 -15.11 -1.67
CA ALA A 13 5.80 -14.34 -0.47
C ALA A 13 4.96 -13.05 -0.45
N TYR A 14 4.94 -12.32 -1.55
CA TYR A 14 4.11 -11.11 -1.70
C TYR A 14 2.63 -11.42 -1.50
N ARG A 15 2.12 -12.48 -2.17
CA ARG A 15 0.73 -12.89 -2.03
C ARG A 15 0.38 -13.27 -0.60
N SER A 16 1.27 -13.98 0.07
CA SER A 16 1.09 -14.35 1.48
C SER A 16 0.95 -13.13 2.40
N LEU A 17 1.76 -12.09 2.18
CA LEU A 17 1.67 -10.84 2.94
C LEU A 17 0.36 -10.11 2.68
N ILE A 18 -0.06 -9.99 1.43
CA ILE A 18 -1.31 -9.30 1.07
C ILE A 18 -2.53 -10.05 1.61
N ASP A 19 -2.58 -11.35 1.42
CA ASP A 19 -3.69 -12.17 1.94
C ASP A 19 -3.73 -12.15 3.46
N GLY A 20 -2.59 -12.24 4.12
CA GLY A 20 -2.46 -12.14 5.57
C GLY A 20 -2.93 -10.78 6.10
N LEU A 21 -2.58 -9.68 5.41
CA LEU A 21 -3.06 -8.35 5.75
C LEU A 21 -4.59 -8.28 5.70
N HIS A 22 -5.19 -8.71 4.59
CA HIS A 22 -6.64 -8.59 4.40
C HIS A 22 -7.42 -9.53 5.31
N ASP A 23 -6.92 -10.73 5.60
CA ASP A 23 -7.49 -11.62 6.60
C ASP A 23 -7.50 -10.98 7.99
N ALA A 24 -6.39 -10.39 8.41
CA ALA A 24 -6.27 -9.71 9.69
C ALA A 24 -7.16 -8.46 9.77
N LEU A 25 -7.26 -7.69 8.69
CA LEU A 25 -8.17 -6.54 8.62
C LEU A 25 -9.62 -6.96 8.82
N ARG A 26 -10.08 -8.01 8.12
CA ARG A 26 -11.45 -8.53 8.31
C ARG A 26 -11.70 -8.99 9.73
N GLN A 27 -10.75 -9.69 10.34
CA GLN A 27 -10.87 -10.14 11.75
C GLN A 27 -10.96 -8.97 12.73
N ARG A 28 -10.40 -7.81 12.39
CA ARG A 28 -10.45 -6.58 13.19
C ARG A 28 -11.63 -5.67 12.85
N GLY A 29 -12.55 -6.13 11.99
CA GLY A 29 -13.77 -5.40 11.61
C GLY A 29 -13.64 -4.46 10.41
N TRP A 30 -12.50 -4.46 9.72
CA TRP A 30 -12.30 -3.71 8.48
C TRP A 30 -12.71 -4.56 7.29
N THR A 31 -13.97 -4.48 6.88
CA THR A 31 -14.57 -5.41 5.90
C THR A 31 -14.63 -4.88 4.47
N ASP A 32 -14.37 -3.59 4.25
CA ASP A 32 -14.48 -2.91 2.96
C ASP A 32 -13.15 -2.42 2.39
N VAL A 33 -12.03 -2.92 2.90
CA VAL A 33 -10.69 -2.48 2.48
C VAL A 33 -10.20 -3.32 1.31
N ARG A 34 -9.79 -2.64 0.23
CA ARG A 34 -9.19 -3.26 -0.95
C ARG A 34 -7.68 -3.11 -0.93
N PRO A 35 -6.91 -4.02 -1.58
CA PRO A 35 -5.45 -3.92 -1.63
C PRO A 35 -4.92 -2.57 -2.14
N ALA A 36 -5.58 -1.97 -3.13
CA ALA A 36 -5.20 -0.67 -3.67
C ALA A 36 -5.29 0.49 -2.66
N TYR A 37 -6.10 0.37 -1.62
CA TYR A 37 -6.26 1.42 -0.59
C TYR A 37 -4.95 1.72 0.14
N GLY A 38 -4.11 0.71 0.34
CA GLY A 38 -2.80 0.89 0.99
C GLY A 38 -1.90 1.91 0.29
N PHE A 39 -1.93 1.96 -1.03
CA PHE A 39 -1.15 2.94 -1.80
C PHE A 39 -1.60 4.36 -1.52
N VAL A 40 -2.91 4.60 -1.46
CA VAL A 40 -3.48 5.93 -1.17
C VAL A 40 -3.18 6.34 0.27
N LEU A 41 -3.35 5.42 1.22
CA LEU A 41 -3.07 5.68 2.63
C LEU A 41 -1.60 6.07 2.85
N LEU A 42 -0.67 5.35 2.25
CA LEU A 42 0.76 5.65 2.36
C LEU A 42 1.12 6.98 1.69
N ALA A 43 0.60 7.24 0.50
CA ALA A 43 0.87 8.49 -0.22
C ALA A 43 0.34 9.72 0.51
N ALA A 44 -0.79 9.60 1.20
CA ALA A 44 -1.43 10.69 1.94
C ALA A 44 -1.05 10.72 3.44
N ARG A 45 -0.08 9.91 3.87
CA ARG A 45 0.32 9.79 5.28
C ARG A 45 0.71 11.12 5.90
N ASP A 46 1.67 11.78 5.30
CA ASP A 46 2.33 12.95 5.88
C ASP A 46 1.86 14.27 5.26
N GLN A 47 1.31 14.21 4.06
CA GLN A 47 0.80 15.36 3.33
C GLN A 47 -0.27 14.94 2.34
N ALA A 48 -1.11 15.88 1.95
CA ALA A 48 -2.12 15.65 0.93
C ALA A 48 -1.46 15.23 -0.40
N THR A 49 -2.13 14.35 -1.14
CA THR A 49 -1.69 13.86 -2.45
C THR A 49 -2.72 14.24 -3.53
N THR A 50 -2.38 14.04 -4.78
CA THR A 50 -3.27 14.30 -5.91
C THR A 50 -3.59 13.02 -6.68
N ALA A 51 -4.69 13.03 -7.44
CA ALA A 51 -5.03 11.91 -8.32
C ALA A 51 -3.92 11.65 -9.36
N GLY A 52 -3.25 12.68 -9.84
CA GLY A 52 -2.12 12.55 -10.76
C GLY A 52 -0.91 11.86 -10.13
N GLU A 53 -0.56 12.25 -8.91
CA GLU A 53 0.52 11.62 -8.14
C GLU A 53 0.21 10.15 -7.85
N LEU A 54 -1.02 9.84 -7.44
CA LEU A 54 -1.47 8.47 -7.19
C LEU A 54 -1.46 7.62 -8.46
N ALA A 55 -1.93 8.17 -9.59
CA ALA A 55 -1.90 7.47 -10.87
C ALA A 55 -0.47 7.10 -11.28
N ALA A 56 0.48 8.03 -11.10
CA ALA A 56 1.89 7.78 -11.36
C ALA A 56 2.47 6.71 -10.44
N LEU A 57 2.17 6.77 -9.13
CA LEU A 57 2.64 5.80 -8.14
C LEU A 57 2.16 4.38 -8.45
N MET A 58 0.91 4.23 -8.89
CA MET A 58 0.30 2.93 -9.16
C MET A 58 0.46 2.48 -10.62
N GLY A 59 0.95 3.32 -11.51
CA GLY A 59 1.05 2.98 -12.93
C GLY A 59 -0.30 2.71 -13.59
N VAL A 60 -1.34 3.43 -13.19
CA VAL A 60 -2.71 3.30 -13.72
C VAL A 60 -3.21 4.64 -14.27
N THR A 61 -4.37 4.63 -14.92
CA THR A 61 -4.98 5.85 -15.47
C THR A 61 -5.51 6.75 -14.36
N LYS A 62 -5.63 8.06 -14.66
CA LYS A 62 -6.30 9.01 -13.75
C LYS A 62 -7.75 8.63 -13.49
N GLN A 63 -8.45 8.06 -14.50
CA GLN A 63 -9.83 7.62 -14.36
C GLN A 63 -9.96 6.49 -13.35
N ALA A 64 -9.08 5.47 -13.43
CA ALA A 64 -9.06 4.37 -12.46
C ALA A 64 -8.74 4.89 -11.04
N THR A 65 -7.80 5.81 -10.93
CA THR A 65 -7.43 6.47 -9.66
C THR A 65 -8.61 7.26 -9.09
N SER A 66 -9.33 8.02 -9.92
CA SER A 66 -10.50 8.79 -9.47
C SER A 66 -11.60 7.89 -8.91
N LYS A 67 -11.85 6.75 -9.56
CA LYS A 67 -12.82 5.75 -9.05
C LYS A 67 -12.38 5.17 -7.70
N LEU A 68 -11.11 4.88 -7.55
CA LEU A 68 -10.54 4.40 -6.28
C LEU A 68 -10.72 5.44 -5.17
N VAL A 69 -10.39 6.69 -5.44
CA VAL A 69 -10.53 7.79 -4.49
C VAL A 69 -12.00 8.01 -4.11
N GLU A 70 -12.91 7.97 -5.09
CA GLU A 70 -14.36 8.08 -4.84
C GLU A 70 -14.85 6.97 -3.90
N ALA A 71 -14.41 5.73 -4.10
CA ALA A 71 -14.74 4.62 -3.22
C ALA A 71 -14.21 4.85 -1.78
N MET A 72 -12.99 5.36 -1.65
CA MET A 72 -12.39 5.66 -0.35
C MET A 72 -13.05 6.85 0.34
N VAL A 73 -13.51 7.85 -0.41
CA VAL A 73 -14.33 8.95 0.13
C VAL A 73 -15.66 8.41 0.66
N ALA A 74 -16.33 7.56 -0.12
CA ALA A 74 -17.60 6.94 0.28
C ALA A 74 -17.45 6.08 1.55
N SER A 75 -16.33 5.40 1.72
CA SER A 75 -16.02 4.61 2.92
C SER A 75 -15.49 5.46 4.09
N GLY A 76 -15.25 6.75 3.89
CA GLY A 76 -14.82 7.67 4.93
C GLY A 76 -13.34 7.63 5.26
N TYR A 77 -12.49 7.06 4.42
CA TYR A 77 -11.03 6.97 4.66
C TYR A 77 -10.26 8.19 4.21
N VAL A 78 -10.71 8.83 3.15
CA VAL A 78 -10.10 10.05 2.63
C VAL A 78 -11.16 11.11 2.38
N ARG A 79 -10.70 12.37 2.26
CA ARG A 79 -11.53 13.51 1.85
C ARG A 79 -10.76 14.34 0.85
N ARG A 80 -11.48 15.11 0.05
CA ARG A 80 -10.90 16.13 -0.80
C ARG A 80 -10.79 17.43 -0.02
N ALA A 81 -9.60 18.02 0.03
CA ALA A 81 -9.39 19.28 0.71
C ALA A 81 -10.20 20.41 0.06
N ALA A 82 -10.62 21.38 0.88
CA ALA A 82 -11.34 22.56 0.39
C ALA A 82 -10.43 23.47 -0.45
N GLY A 83 -11.01 24.27 -1.36
CA GLY A 83 -10.35 25.43 -1.96
C GLY A 83 -10.03 25.38 -3.45
N ALA A 84 -10.26 24.29 -4.18
CA ALA A 84 -10.18 24.28 -5.64
C ALA A 84 -11.57 24.35 -6.27
N ASP A 85 -11.70 25.07 -7.40
CA ASP A 85 -12.96 25.22 -8.12
C ASP A 85 -13.49 23.90 -8.68
N ASP A 86 -12.58 22.97 -9.05
CA ASP A 86 -12.89 21.63 -9.49
C ASP A 86 -12.57 20.63 -8.38
N ALA A 87 -13.59 19.91 -7.88
CA ALA A 87 -13.45 18.89 -6.84
C ALA A 87 -12.42 17.80 -7.21
N ARG A 88 -12.29 17.48 -8.50
CA ARG A 88 -11.35 16.45 -8.99
C ARG A 88 -9.89 16.86 -8.86
N ARG A 89 -9.61 18.17 -8.80
CA ARG A 89 -8.26 18.73 -8.63
C ARG A 89 -7.88 19.00 -7.20
N ARG A 90 -8.81 18.84 -6.26
CA ARG A 90 -8.54 19.07 -4.85
C ARG A 90 -7.58 18.02 -4.32
N PRO A 91 -6.62 18.41 -3.49
CA PRO A 91 -5.77 17.46 -2.78
C PRO A 91 -6.59 16.46 -1.98
N ILE A 92 -6.05 15.25 -1.88
CA ILE A 92 -6.65 14.13 -1.17
C ILE A 92 -5.89 13.96 0.14
N GLU A 93 -6.62 13.95 1.25
CA GLU A 93 -6.03 13.80 2.59
C GLU A 93 -6.77 12.73 3.40
N LEU A 94 -6.08 12.16 4.37
CA LEU A 94 -6.67 11.16 5.26
C LEU A 94 -7.66 11.80 6.22
N THR A 95 -8.78 11.11 6.45
CA THR A 95 -9.67 11.37 7.58
C THR A 95 -9.11 10.73 8.85
N ALA A 96 -9.72 11.00 10.02
CA ALA A 96 -9.37 10.29 11.24
C ALA A 96 -9.53 8.77 11.08
N ARG A 97 -10.60 8.31 10.40
CA ARG A 97 -10.82 6.90 10.08
C ARG A 97 -9.73 6.34 9.15
N GLY A 98 -9.30 7.11 8.16
CA GLY A 98 -8.19 6.73 7.27
C GLY A 98 -6.87 6.59 8.03
N ARG A 99 -6.59 7.47 8.98
CA ARG A 99 -5.40 7.37 9.83
C ARG A 99 -5.44 6.13 10.74
N GLN A 100 -6.60 5.79 11.28
CA GLN A 100 -6.78 4.56 12.06
C GLN A 100 -6.54 3.32 11.20
N LEU A 101 -7.06 3.31 9.98
CA LEU A 101 -6.83 2.21 9.04
C LEU A 101 -5.34 2.08 8.71
N LEU A 102 -4.67 3.19 8.41
CA LEU A 102 -3.22 3.17 8.12
C LEU A 102 -2.42 2.61 9.30
N ALA A 103 -2.70 3.06 10.52
CA ALA A 103 -2.04 2.55 11.72
C ALA A 103 -2.28 1.04 11.91
N THR A 104 -3.50 0.58 11.62
CA THR A 104 -3.85 -0.84 11.68
C THR A 104 -3.09 -1.65 10.62
N VAL A 105 -3.01 -1.17 9.40
CA VAL A 105 -2.24 -1.79 8.31
C VAL A 105 -0.76 -1.92 8.68
N GLU A 106 -0.18 -0.85 9.20
CA GLU A 106 1.23 -0.84 9.63
C GLU A 106 1.49 -1.84 10.76
N SER A 107 0.59 -1.91 11.73
CA SER A 107 0.67 -2.86 12.84
C SER A 107 0.58 -4.31 12.34
N ILE A 108 -0.31 -4.59 11.40
CA ILE A 108 -0.45 -5.94 10.83
C ILE A 108 0.80 -6.33 10.04
N TYR A 109 1.35 -5.43 9.22
CA TYR A 109 2.60 -5.72 8.51
C TYR A 109 3.76 -6.00 9.47
N ALA A 110 3.85 -5.25 10.56
CA ALA A 110 4.87 -5.52 11.58
C ALA A 110 4.70 -6.92 12.21
N GLU A 111 3.47 -7.36 12.45
CA GLU A 111 3.17 -8.71 12.95
C GLU A 111 3.53 -9.79 11.92
N LEU A 112 3.20 -9.59 10.64
CA LEU A 112 3.52 -10.54 9.57
C LEU A 112 5.04 -10.65 9.36
N GLU A 113 5.75 -9.54 9.40
CA GLU A 113 7.21 -9.52 9.30
C GLU A 113 7.88 -10.16 10.53
N ALA A 114 7.31 -9.97 11.72
CA ALA A 114 7.77 -10.68 12.92
C ALA A 114 7.61 -12.19 12.78
N GLY A 115 6.54 -12.67 12.14
CA GLY A 115 6.37 -14.08 11.80
C GLY A 115 7.47 -14.60 10.87
N TRP A 116 7.90 -13.82 9.90
CA TRP A 116 9.06 -14.17 9.07
C TRP A 116 10.36 -14.18 9.87
N ALA A 117 10.54 -13.20 10.77
CA ALA A 117 11.71 -13.13 11.63
C ALA A 117 11.83 -14.35 12.57
N ASP A 118 10.70 -14.93 12.99
CA ASP A 118 10.68 -16.17 13.77
C ASP A 118 11.23 -17.36 12.97
N ILE A 119 11.10 -17.33 11.64
CA ILE A 119 11.57 -18.41 10.75
C ILE A 119 13.03 -18.21 10.35
N VAL A 120 13.40 -16.99 9.89
CA VAL A 120 14.72 -16.74 9.30
C VAL A 120 15.62 -15.87 10.16
N GLY A 121 15.09 -15.20 11.17
CA GLY A 121 15.81 -14.24 12.00
C GLY A 121 15.55 -12.79 11.58
N ARG A 122 15.52 -11.90 12.56
CA ARG A 122 15.27 -10.47 12.35
C ARG A 122 16.29 -9.83 11.41
N ASP A 123 17.57 -10.13 11.58
CA ASP A 123 18.64 -9.56 10.75
C ASP A 123 18.50 -9.97 9.28
N HIS A 124 18.04 -11.18 9.02
CA HIS A 124 17.77 -11.64 7.66
C HIS A 124 16.57 -10.91 7.02
N VAL A 125 15.52 -10.62 7.77
CA VAL A 125 14.39 -9.84 7.26
C VAL A 125 14.83 -8.41 6.90
N GLU A 126 15.61 -7.77 7.76
CA GLU A 126 16.13 -6.42 7.50
C GLU A 126 17.10 -6.41 6.31
N ARG A 127 17.94 -7.43 6.19
CA ARG A 127 18.83 -7.57 5.04
C ARG A 127 18.05 -7.78 3.76
N LEU A 128 17.00 -8.61 3.79
CA LEU A 128 16.12 -8.83 2.64
C LEU A 128 15.48 -7.51 2.19
N ARG A 129 15.00 -6.70 3.12
CA ARG A 129 14.46 -5.37 2.82
C ARG A 129 15.49 -4.49 2.11
N THR A 130 16.70 -4.40 2.64
CA THR A 130 17.80 -3.62 2.07
C THR A 130 18.17 -4.12 0.67
N ASP A 131 18.28 -5.44 0.50
CA ASP A 131 18.64 -6.06 -0.77
C ASP A 131 17.57 -5.83 -1.83
N LEU A 132 16.29 -5.97 -1.46
CA LEU A 132 15.18 -5.70 -2.38
C LEU A 132 15.14 -4.23 -2.82
N VAL A 133 15.34 -3.30 -1.90
CA VAL A 133 15.44 -1.87 -2.25
C VAL A 133 16.58 -1.64 -3.24
N ALA A 134 17.76 -2.21 -2.99
CA ALA A 134 18.92 -2.07 -3.88
C ALA A 134 18.65 -2.61 -5.30
N VAL A 135 17.88 -3.70 -5.39
CA VAL A 135 17.55 -4.34 -6.68
C VAL A 135 16.50 -3.54 -7.47
N VAL A 136 15.50 -2.97 -6.78
CA VAL A 136 14.35 -2.36 -7.47
C VAL A 136 14.42 -0.84 -7.59
N ALA A 137 15.22 -0.16 -6.78
CA ALA A 137 15.31 1.30 -6.81
C ALA A 137 15.90 1.82 -8.13
N ALA A 138 15.36 2.94 -8.60
CA ALA A 138 15.94 3.69 -9.70
C ALA A 138 17.27 4.36 -9.27
N PRO A 139 18.09 4.83 -10.23
CA PRO A 139 19.38 5.48 -9.89
C PRO A 139 19.29 6.66 -8.93
N ASP A 140 18.16 7.35 -8.89
CA ASP A 140 17.88 8.45 -7.97
C ASP A 140 17.34 7.99 -6.60
N GLY A 141 17.27 6.67 -6.36
CA GLY A 141 16.78 6.08 -5.13
C GLY A 141 15.25 5.96 -5.03
N THR A 142 14.51 6.41 -6.04
CA THR A 142 13.05 6.27 -6.03
C THR A 142 12.64 4.82 -6.32
N LEU A 143 11.50 4.41 -5.75
CA LEU A 143 10.92 3.10 -6.05
C LEU A 143 10.01 3.20 -7.28
N PRO A 144 10.11 2.24 -8.23
CA PRO A 144 9.24 2.23 -9.41
C PRO A 144 7.77 2.10 -9.04
N ALA A 145 6.91 2.55 -9.93
CA ALA A 145 5.47 2.31 -9.82
C ALA A 145 5.19 0.80 -9.80
N VAL A 146 4.25 0.40 -8.97
CA VAL A 146 3.76 -0.98 -8.93
C VAL A 146 2.24 -0.98 -8.98
N ARG A 147 1.68 -1.78 -9.88
CA ARG A 147 0.23 -1.89 -10.02
C ARG A 147 -0.34 -2.71 -8.87
N PRO A 148 -1.29 -2.17 -8.10
CA PRO A 148 -1.92 -2.92 -7.03
C PRO A 148 -2.83 -4.02 -7.57
N SER A 149 -3.09 -5.04 -6.73
CA SER A 149 -4.21 -5.94 -6.91
C SER A 149 -5.51 -5.21 -6.54
N TRP A 150 -6.57 -5.39 -7.32
CA TRP A 150 -7.86 -4.72 -7.09
C TRP A 150 -8.81 -5.61 -6.30
#